data_e420a371b13f6575a28f7a7b35fe648b
#
_entry.id   e420a371b13f6575a28f7a7b35fe648b
#
_cell.length_a   1.000
_cell.length_b   1.000
_cell.length_c   1.000
_cell.angle_alpha   90.00
_cell.angle_beta   90.00
_cell.angle_gamma   90.00
#
_symmetry.space_group_name_H-M   'P 1'
#
loop_
_entity.id
_entity.type
_entity.pdbx_description
1 polymer ?
#
loop_
_entity_poly.entity_id
_entity_poly.type
_entity_poly.pdbx_seq_one_letter_code
_entity_poly.pdbx_strand_id
1 'polypeptide(L)'
;PGSATGNSPDTKVGITLLKRAGTDASGNWPMTRKSGHIALESNTKGFVITRLTTVQIEGQTTPTVIPASITNPQEGMMVYDTDVNCLKIYSDGAWKCFNKPACP
;
A
#
# COMPACT_ATOMS: atom_id res chain seq x y z
N PRO A 1 17.22 16.18 12.58
CA PRO A 1 16.94 14.86 12.10
C PRO A 1 17.66 13.82 12.90
N GLY A 2 16.99 12.70 13.04
CA GLY A 2 17.52 11.64 13.87
C GLY A 2 18.82 11.06 13.36
N SER A 3 19.54 10.52 14.29
CA SER A 3 20.79 9.85 13.99
C SER A 3 20.52 8.47 13.42
N ALA A 4 21.31 8.07 12.46
CA ALA A 4 21.23 6.73 11.90
C ALA A 4 22.23 5.80 12.57
N THR A 5 22.41 5.94 13.87
CA THR A 5 23.31 5.07 14.59
C THR A 5 22.56 3.91 15.20
N GLY A 6 23.28 2.86 15.52
CA GLY A 6 22.69 1.68 16.12
C GLY A 6 22.67 0.51 15.16
N ASN A 7 22.24 -0.63 15.68
CA ASN A 7 22.25 -1.89 14.93
C ASN A 7 20.89 -2.29 14.38
N SER A 8 19.87 -1.45 14.57
CA SER A 8 18.53 -1.77 14.09
C SER A 8 18.44 -1.62 12.58
N PRO A 9 17.51 -2.33 11.94
CA PRO A 9 17.30 -2.14 10.52
C PRO A 9 16.82 -0.74 10.20
N ASP A 10 17.13 -0.28 9.00
CA ASP A 10 16.68 1.03 8.55
C ASP A 10 15.19 1.04 8.26
N THR A 11 14.58 2.19 8.48
CA THR A 11 13.22 2.44 8.05
C THR A 11 13.26 3.36 6.85
N LYS A 12 12.53 3.01 5.79
CA LYS A 12 12.58 3.74 4.54
C LYS A 12 11.20 4.26 4.16
N VAL A 13 11.14 5.52 3.78
CA VAL A 13 9.90 6.15 3.36
C VAL A 13 10.14 6.84 2.04
N GLY A 14 9.22 6.66 1.11
CA GLY A 14 9.37 7.33 -0.17
C GLY A 14 8.17 7.13 -1.06
N ILE A 15 8.13 7.93 -2.09
CA ILE A 15 7.15 7.81 -3.16
C ILE A 15 7.90 7.30 -4.37
N THR A 16 7.48 6.16 -4.93
CA THR A 16 8.28 5.50 -5.95
C THR A 16 7.39 4.69 -6.87
N LEU A 17 7.92 4.37 -8.02
CA LEU A 17 7.29 3.40 -8.93
C LEU A 17 7.79 1.99 -8.67
N LEU A 18 8.45 1.77 -7.55
CA LEU A 18 9.08 0.51 -7.17
C LEU A 18 10.26 0.16 -8.06
N LYS A 19 10.62 1.05 -8.91
CA LYS A 19 11.83 0.91 -9.68
C LYS A 19 12.86 1.78 -8.99
N ARG A 20 13.47 1.27 -7.97
CA ARG A 20 14.51 2.00 -7.31
C ARG A 20 15.53 2.36 -8.35
N ALA A 21 15.58 3.59 -8.64
CA ALA A 21 16.63 4.05 -9.49
C ALA A 21 17.90 3.90 -8.70
N GLY A 22 18.45 2.78 -8.74
CA GLY A 22 19.70 2.49 -8.09
C GLY A 22 20.06 3.53 -7.09
N THR A 23 20.73 4.52 -7.54
CA THR A 23 21.16 5.58 -6.66
C THR A 23 20.56 6.87 -7.15
N ASP A 24 19.77 7.46 -6.28
CA ASP A 24 19.42 8.84 -6.42
C ASP A 24 20.68 9.64 -6.16
N ALA A 25 21.14 10.39 -7.17
CA ALA A 25 22.37 11.15 -7.04
C ALA A 25 22.31 12.15 -5.89
N SER A 26 21.12 12.60 -5.54
CA SER A 26 20.95 13.51 -4.41
C SER A 26 20.90 12.81 -3.08
N GLY A 27 20.76 11.50 -3.08
CA GLY A 27 20.66 10.75 -1.85
C GLY A 27 19.32 10.90 -1.14
N ASN A 28 18.29 11.36 -1.84
CA ASN A 28 16.99 11.59 -1.23
C ASN A 28 16.13 10.34 -1.11
N TRP A 29 16.43 9.32 -1.83
CA TRP A 29 15.66 8.10 -1.76
C TRP A 29 16.54 6.95 -1.33
N PRO A 30 16.07 6.18 -0.39
CA PRO A 30 14.93 6.46 0.49
C PRO A 30 15.39 7.23 1.73
N MET A 31 14.44 7.81 2.45
CA MET A 31 14.76 8.35 3.75
C MET A 31 15.11 7.19 4.67
N THR A 32 16.26 7.27 5.30
CA THR A 32 16.75 6.17 6.13
C THR A 32 16.79 6.59 7.58
N ARG A 33 16.16 5.81 8.42
CA ARG A 33 16.18 6.00 9.88
C ARG A 33 16.25 4.61 10.53
N LYS A 34 17.03 4.50 11.56
CA LYS A 34 17.15 3.21 12.25
C LYS A 34 16.09 3.10 13.33
N SER A 35 15.56 1.88 13.49
CA SER A 35 14.58 1.58 14.54
C SER A 35 13.30 2.39 14.44
N GLY A 36 12.98 2.87 13.27
CA GLY A 36 11.82 3.72 13.10
C GLY A 36 10.61 2.97 12.60
N HIS A 37 9.48 3.62 12.68
CA HIS A 37 8.25 3.16 12.07
C HIS A 37 7.51 4.39 11.55
N ILE A 38 6.50 4.13 10.74
CA ILE A 38 5.70 5.22 10.18
C ILE A 38 4.55 5.53 11.12
N ALA A 39 4.42 6.80 11.50
CA ALA A 39 3.33 7.25 12.33
C ALA A 39 2.66 8.45 11.66
N LEU A 40 1.34 8.39 11.56
CA LEU A 40 0.53 9.47 11.04
C LEU A 40 -0.44 9.85 12.13
N GLU A 41 -0.23 11.00 12.73
CA GLU A 41 -0.95 11.37 13.95
C GLU A 41 -1.97 12.47 13.71
N SER A 42 -3.14 12.26 14.26
CA SER A 42 -4.20 13.26 14.27
C SER A 42 -5.18 12.86 15.37
N ASN A 43 -5.82 13.85 15.96
CA ASN A 43 -6.82 13.58 16.99
C ASN A 43 -8.20 13.33 16.41
N THR A 44 -8.43 13.71 15.16
CA THR A 44 -9.78 13.66 14.57
C THR A 44 -9.85 13.00 13.21
N LYS A 45 -8.73 12.69 12.59
CA LYS A 45 -8.73 12.17 11.23
C LYS A 45 -7.84 10.95 11.11
N GLY A 46 -8.26 10.00 10.29
CA GLY A 46 -7.47 8.83 9.98
C GLY A 46 -6.77 8.95 8.65
N PHE A 47 -6.02 7.95 8.32
CA PHE A 47 -5.33 7.87 7.04
C PHE A 47 -6.28 7.25 6.02
N VAL A 48 -6.49 7.96 4.92
CA VAL A 48 -7.38 7.48 3.86
C VAL A 48 -6.51 7.00 2.71
N ILE A 49 -6.55 5.69 2.47
CA ILE A 49 -5.84 5.10 1.35
C ILE A 49 -6.68 5.23 0.08
N THR A 50 -6.13 4.78 -1.04
CA THR A 50 -6.83 4.82 -2.32
C THR A 50 -8.15 4.07 -2.23
N ARG A 51 -9.23 4.68 -2.73
CA ARG A 51 -10.57 4.11 -2.73
C ARG A 51 -11.00 3.86 -4.16
N LEU A 52 -11.39 2.64 -4.47
CA LEU A 52 -11.77 2.24 -5.82
C LEU A 52 -12.96 1.29 -5.75
N THR A 53 -13.65 1.13 -6.89
CA THR A 53 -14.71 0.13 -6.99
C THR A 53 -14.10 -1.24 -7.22
N THR A 54 -14.90 -2.29 -7.03
CA THR A 54 -14.43 -3.65 -7.25
C THR A 54 -13.90 -3.83 -8.67
N VAL A 55 -14.62 -3.29 -9.66
CA VAL A 55 -14.18 -3.41 -11.05
C VAL A 55 -12.86 -2.69 -11.28
N GLN A 56 -12.68 -1.54 -10.67
CA GLN A 56 -11.42 -0.81 -10.82
C GLN A 56 -10.24 -1.58 -10.19
N ILE A 57 -10.51 -2.32 -9.14
CA ILE A 57 -9.46 -3.07 -8.46
C ILE A 57 -9.14 -4.36 -9.20
N GLU A 58 -10.16 -5.14 -9.54
CA GLU A 58 -9.99 -6.51 -10.01
C GLU A 58 -10.37 -6.72 -11.47
N GLY A 59 -11.03 -5.75 -12.09
CA GLY A 59 -11.56 -5.94 -13.42
C GLY A 59 -12.82 -6.77 -13.42
N GLN A 60 -13.33 -7.02 -14.61
CA GLN A 60 -14.56 -7.77 -14.80
C GLN A 60 -14.42 -8.61 -16.07
N THR A 61 -14.97 -9.82 -16.05
CA THR A 61 -14.95 -10.67 -17.23
C THR A 61 -16.34 -10.93 -17.79
N THR A 62 -17.36 -10.84 -16.95
CA THR A 62 -18.75 -11.08 -17.35
C THR A 62 -19.64 -10.02 -16.74
N PRO A 63 -20.70 -9.59 -17.42
CA PRO A 63 -21.07 -9.93 -18.80
C PRO A 63 -20.19 -9.24 -19.82
N THR A 64 -19.46 -8.21 -19.43
CA THR A 64 -18.60 -7.42 -20.30
C THR A 64 -17.20 -7.43 -19.72
N VAL A 65 -16.20 -7.55 -20.57
CA VAL A 65 -14.82 -7.49 -20.11
C VAL A 65 -14.45 -6.04 -19.84
N ILE A 66 -14.04 -5.74 -18.62
CA ILE A 66 -13.57 -4.42 -18.22
C ILE A 66 -12.24 -4.63 -17.51
N PRO A 67 -11.15 -4.05 -18.04
CA PRO A 67 -9.86 -4.24 -17.39
C PRO A 67 -9.79 -3.49 -16.07
N ALA A 68 -9.01 -4.03 -15.14
CA ALA A 68 -8.79 -3.36 -13.88
C ALA A 68 -7.98 -2.08 -14.10
N SER A 69 -8.26 -1.08 -13.27
CA SER A 69 -7.47 0.15 -13.28
C SER A 69 -6.08 -0.09 -12.70
N ILE A 70 -6.01 -0.97 -11.72
CA ILE A 70 -4.71 -1.37 -11.18
C ILE A 70 -4.15 -2.47 -12.05
N THR A 71 -3.18 -2.13 -12.88
CA THR A 71 -2.68 -3.07 -13.89
C THR A 71 -1.47 -3.86 -13.44
N ASN A 72 -0.82 -3.45 -12.39
CA ASN A 72 0.39 -4.13 -11.92
C ASN A 72 0.44 -4.12 -10.40
N PRO A 73 -0.47 -4.83 -9.75
CA PRO A 73 -0.47 -4.83 -8.29
C PRO A 73 0.78 -5.50 -7.74
N GLN A 74 1.23 -4.98 -6.63
CA GLN A 74 2.41 -5.50 -5.96
C GLN A 74 2.00 -6.16 -4.65
N GLU A 75 2.75 -7.16 -4.25
CA GLU A 75 2.51 -7.87 -3.00
C GLU A 75 2.44 -6.87 -1.84
N GLY A 76 1.37 -6.94 -1.06
CA GLY A 76 1.18 -6.05 0.06
C GLY A 76 0.49 -4.73 -0.27
N MET A 77 0.16 -4.51 -1.53
CA MET A 77 -0.56 -3.28 -1.93
C MET A 77 -1.95 -3.28 -1.31
N MET A 78 -2.37 -2.12 -0.81
CA MET A 78 -3.66 -1.98 -0.14
C MET A 78 -4.52 -0.93 -0.82
N VAL A 79 -5.81 -1.25 -0.99
CA VAL A 79 -6.82 -0.29 -1.46
C VAL A 79 -8.11 -0.55 -0.70
N TYR A 80 -8.98 0.45 -0.68
CA TYR A 80 -10.29 0.28 -0.09
C TYR A 80 -11.32 0.10 -1.20
N ASP A 81 -12.08 -0.99 -1.14
CA ASP A 81 -13.12 -1.30 -2.12
C ASP A 81 -14.43 -0.67 -1.64
N THR A 82 -14.92 0.30 -2.41
CA THR A 82 -16.12 1.04 -2.02
C THR A 82 -17.41 0.30 -2.32
N ASP A 83 -17.38 -0.72 -3.17
CA ASP A 83 -18.59 -1.48 -3.48
C ASP A 83 -18.93 -2.47 -2.38
N VAL A 84 -17.93 -3.11 -1.81
CA VAL A 84 -18.14 -4.11 -0.77
C VAL A 84 -17.68 -3.62 0.59
N ASN A 85 -17.17 -2.39 0.66
CA ASN A 85 -16.79 -1.74 1.91
C ASN A 85 -15.76 -2.54 2.69
N CYS A 86 -14.69 -2.94 2.03
CA CYS A 86 -13.63 -3.64 2.74
C CYS A 86 -12.26 -3.16 2.29
N LEU A 87 -11.31 -3.31 3.18
CA LEU A 87 -9.91 -3.09 2.87
C LEU A 87 -9.42 -4.32 2.11
N LYS A 88 -8.85 -4.10 0.95
CA LYS A 88 -8.29 -5.20 0.16
C LYS A 88 -6.78 -5.12 0.14
N ILE A 89 -6.16 -6.27 0.23
CA ILE A 89 -4.72 -6.42 0.19
C ILE A 89 -4.37 -7.40 -0.91
N TYR A 90 -3.43 -7.02 -1.76
CA TYR A 90 -2.96 -7.92 -2.81
C TYR A 90 -1.92 -8.85 -2.21
N SER A 91 -2.21 -10.13 -2.22
CA SER A 91 -1.34 -11.10 -1.61
C SER A 91 -1.47 -12.41 -2.34
N ASP A 92 -0.32 -13.01 -2.65
CA ASP A 92 -0.26 -14.33 -3.23
C ASP A 92 -1.07 -14.43 -4.53
N GLY A 93 -0.95 -13.40 -5.34
CA GLY A 93 -1.56 -13.37 -6.66
C GLY A 93 -3.01 -13.01 -6.72
N ALA A 94 -3.59 -12.55 -5.62
CA ALA A 94 -5.01 -12.21 -5.61
C ALA A 94 -5.32 -11.08 -4.63
N TRP A 95 -6.38 -10.37 -4.92
CA TRP A 95 -6.91 -9.37 -4.00
C TRP A 95 -7.77 -10.07 -2.96
N LYS A 96 -7.50 -9.80 -1.69
CA LYS A 96 -8.20 -10.42 -0.59
C LYS A 96 -8.80 -9.36 0.30
N CYS A 97 -10.06 -9.53 0.64
CA CYS A 97 -10.76 -8.63 1.52
C CYS A 97 -10.35 -8.89 2.96
N PHE A 98 -9.92 -7.86 3.64
CA PHE A 98 -9.57 -8.01 5.03
C PHE A 98 -10.84 -7.80 5.85
N ASN A 99 -11.48 -8.90 6.18
CA ASN A 99 -12.73 -8.90 6.93
C ASN A 99 -12.52 -9.48 8.30
N LYS A 100 -13.23 -8.90 9.24
CA LYS A 100 -13.36 -9.55 10.51
C LYS A 100 -14.28 -10.74 10.29
N PRO A 101 -13.85 -11.95 10.59
CA PRO A 101 -14.72 -13.09 10.39
C PRO A 101 -15.98 -12.96 11.22
N ALA A 102 -17.05 -13.49 10.67
CA ALA A 102 -18.29 -13.54 11.41
C ALA A 102 -18.00 -14.23 12.73
N CYS A 103 -18.53 -13.67 13.76
CA CYS A 103 -18.27 -14.19 15.08
C CYS A 103 -18.69 -15.64 15.16
N PRO A 104 -17.82 -16.52 15.57
CA PRO A 104 -18.22 -17.86 15.90
C PRO A 104 -19.06 -17.83 17.15
#